data_fce78be8291f47f02ce961295ea28a67
#
_entry.id   fce78be8291f47f02ce961295ea28a67
#
_cell.length_a   1.000
_cell.length_b   1.000
_cell.length_c   1.000
_cell.angle_alpha   90.00
_cell.angle_beta   90.00
_cell.angle_gamma   90.00
#
_symmetry.space_group_name_H-M   'P 1'
#
loop_
_entity.id
_entity.type
_entity.pdbx_description
1 polymer ?
#
loop_
_entity_poly.entity_id
_entity_poly.type
_entity_poly.pdbx_seq_one_letter_code
_entity_poly.pdbx_strand_id
1 'polypeptide(L)'
;MPLRGPDLILHDLYVWFLLSDHRGLEVELVGIISDRLILLLCYNGDIQGIRFIYRKAGTMAYGKKESKTEYLALNEDLKALRFRPCYLLYGSEEYLKLSYKKQFRAAFGGEEGMAYTFYDGAPDVQELIDLLNTIPFTFGENTGRLVIISGSEWFKKPAPEKLLHYLEDSGHYPDTAHLMFIEGEIDKRSKLYKLVQKNGFACELGEQDRAQLGRWAARYLTMAGKKIRNSTMELFLDKTGTSMDNIASEMEKLIAYTGARDVIEDRDVEAICSQNVEDRVFDMVSEMGLGHTKKALQYYRDLLTLQEAPMRLLHLMRRNFNQLLLAREAMDRDMSAQEAAAYVGVSPWIYRKLTDQARQYSRHGIEDYIRRFYEYDEAIKSGNLTDQMAVELLLTT
;
A
#
# COMPACT_ATOMS: atom_id res chain seq x y z
N MET A 1 42.00 43.00 -1.67
CA MET A 1 42.06 42.40 -0.34
C MET A 1 40.78 41.58 -0.18
N PRO A 2 40.80 40.25 -0.20
CA PRO A 2 39.59 39.45 -0.06
C PRO A 2 39.32 39.19 1.43
N LEU A 3 38.09 39.46 1.84
CA LEU A 3 37.55 39.05 3.14
C LEU A 3 37.20 37.55 3.09
N ARG A 4 37.87 36.77 3.90
CA ARG A 4 37.54 35.37 4.21
C ARG A 4 36.24 35.34 5.03
N GLY A 5 35.18 34.76 4.49
CA GLY A 5 34.00 34.33 5.25
C GLY A 5 34.08 32.81 5.52
N PRO A 6 33.39 32.30 6.55
CA PRO A 6 33.53 30.94 6.99
C PRO A 6 32.88 29.94 5.99
N ASP A 7 33.58 28.83 5.82
CA ASP A 7 33.15 27.67 5.01
C ASP A 7 31.80 27.14 5.51
N LEU A 8 30.74 27.36 4.74
CA LEU A 8 29.49 26.61 4.84
C LEU A 8 29.57 25.43 3.86
N ILE A 9 29.77 24.28 4.42
CA ILE A 9 29.66 23.01 3.70
C ILE A 9 28.18 22.84 3.27
N LEU A 10 27.91 23.16 2.02
CA LEU A 10 26.64 22.88 1.36
C LEU A 10 26.69 21.44 0.81
N HIS A 11 26.12 20.49 1.56
CA HIS A 11 25.73 19.19 1.03
C HIS A 11 24.23 19.22 0.72
N ASP A 12 23.93 18.99 -0.58
CA ASP A 12 22.75 18.39 -1.16
C ASP A 12 21.52 19.21 -1.53
N LEU A 13 21.20 19.06 -2.83
CA LEU A 13 19.97 19.33 -3.58
C LEU A 13 19.74 20.76 -4.04
N TYR A 14 20.32 21.06 -5.21
CA TYR A 14 19.87 22.17 -6.05
C TYR A 14 18.59 21.76 -6.82
N VAL A 15 17.49 22.43 -6.54
CA VAL A 15 16.31 22.42 -7.42
C VAL A 15 16.20 23.82 -8.01
N TRP A 16 16.46 23.95 -9.31
CA TRP A 16 16.26 25.19 -10.06
C TRP A 16 14.81 25.29 -10.49
N PHE A 17 14.10 26.32 -10.07
CA PHE A 17 12.85 26.75 -10.66
C PHE A 17 12.97 28.19 -11.14
N LEU A 18 12.86 28.40 -12.44
CA LEU A 18 12.64 29.71 -13.03
C LEU A 18 11.13 30.02 -13.00
N LEU A 19 10.75 31.00 -12.18
CA LEU A 19 9.42 31.60 -12.23
C LEU A 19 9.56 32.99 -12.87
N SER A 20 9.08 33.15 -14.10
CA SER A 20 8.94 34.48 -14.68
C SER A 20 7.61 35.10 -14.22
N ASP A 21 7.67 36.19 -13.46
CA ASP A 21 6.51 37.03 -13.18
C ASP A 21 6.32 38.06 -14.33
N HIS A 22 5.05 38.41 -14.62
CA HIS A 22 4.62 39.34 -15.68
C HIS A 22 5.17 40.77 -15.53
N ARG A 23 6.11 41.02 -14.62
CA ARG A 23 6.75 42.32 -14.41
C ARG A 23 8.25 42.36 -14.75
N GLY A 24 8.79 41.32 -15.37
CA GLY A 24 10.18 41.33 -15.85
C GLY A 24 11.23 41.25 -14.75
N LEU A 25 10.89 40.74 -13.57
CA LEU A 25 11.82 40.46 -12.47
C LEU A 25 12.23 38.98 -12.48
N GLU A 26 13.50 38.69 -12.66
CA GLU A 26 14.04 37.35 -12.47
C GLU A 26 14.17 37.09 -10.96
N VAL A 27 13.50 36.03 -10.47
CA VAL A 27 13.59 35.57 -9.09
C VAL A 27 14.36 34.25 -9.06
N GLU A 28 15.53 34.24 -8.50
CA GLU A 28 16.30 33.03 -8.30
C GLU A 28 16.04 32.44 -6.90
N LEU A 29 15.64 31.19 -6.84
CA LEU A 29 15.34 30.45 -5.62
C LEU A 29 16.58 29.65 -5.21
N VAL A 30 17.28 30.08 -4.18
CA VAL A 30 18.50 29.40 -3.68
C VAL A 30 18.19 28.68 -2.37
N GLY A 31 17.81 27.42 -2.45
CA GLY A 31 17.92 26.43 -1.37
C GLY A 31 16.83 26.42 -0.30
N ILE A 32 16.39 25.19 0.03
CA ILE A 32 15.59 24.89 1.25
C ILE A 32 16.58 24.59 2.38
N ILE A 33 16.62 25.47 3.39
CA ILE A 33 17.55 25.31 4.54
C ILE A 33 16.90 24.52 5.69
N SER A 34 15.59 24.45 5.77
CA SER A 34 14.82 23.54 6.66
C SER A 34 13.33 23.61 6.29
N ASP A 35 12.52 22.67 6.78
CA ASP A 35 11.07 22.57 6.54
C ASP A 35 10.25 23.84 6.90
N ARG A 36 10.88 24.90 7.33
CA ARG A 36 10.26 26.14 7.81
C ARG A 36 10.81 27.43 7.22
N LEU A 37 11.85 27.38 6.38
CA LEU A 37 12.48 28.57 5.85
C LEU A 37 12.57 28.53 4.33
N ILE A 38 11.83 29.39 3.64
CA ILE A 38 11.97 29.62 2.20
C ILE A 38 12.76 30.93 2.04
N LEU A 39 13.97 30.85 1.50
CA LEU A 39 14.79 32.01 1.19
C LEU A 39 14.49 32.43 -0.27
N LEU A 40 13.87 33.58 -0.44
CA LEU A 40 13.65 34.21 -1.74
C LEU A 40 14.71 35.32 -1.93
N LEU A 41 15.63 35.12 -2.86
CA LEU A 41 16.57 36.16 -3.29
C LEU A 41 15.95 36.85 -4.53
N CYS A 42 15.52 38.11 -4.36
CA CYS A 42 15.15 38.98 -5.48
C CYS A 42 16.37 39.76 -5.93
N TYR A 43 16.73 39.60 -7.20
CA TYR A 43 17.82 40.35 -7.80
C TYR A 43 17.27 41.56 -8.57
N ASN A 44 17.42 42.74 -8.07
CA ASN A 44 17.30 43.99 -8.84
C ASN A 44 18.73 44.45 -9.14
N GLY A 45 19.05 44.77 -10.36
CA GLY A 45 20.33 45.03 -10.96
C GLY A 45 21.30 45.97 -10.22
N ASP A 46 21.02 46.40 -8.98
CA ASP A 46 21.91 47.05 -8.06
C ASP A 46 21.94 46.33 -6.71
N ILE A 47 23.12 45.87 -6.33
CA ILE A 47 23.37 45.10 -5.13
C ILE A 47 23.22 45.95 -3.88
N GLN A 48 22.02 46.17 -3.38
CA GLN A 48 21.80 46.66 -2.03
C GLN A 48 20.50 46.14 -1.45
N GLY A 49 20.56 45.04 -0.71
CA GLY A 49 19.50 44.63 0.22
C GLY A 49 18.99 43.22 0.11
N ILE A 50 19.50 42.32 0.95
CA ILE A 50 18.90 41.01 1.23
C ILE A 50 17.71 41.26 2.15
N ARG A 51 16.49 40.99 1.67
CA ARG A 51 15.29 41.00 2.52
C ARG A 51 14.87 39.58 2.86
N PHE A 52 14.91 39.24 4.13
CA PHE A 52 14.36 37.99 4.66
C PHE A 52 12.86 38.16 4.92
N ILE A 53 12.03 37.34 4.23
CA ILE A 53 10.60 37.32 4.49
C ILE A 53 10.28 36.04 5.25
N TYR A 54 10.01 36.15 6.55
CA TYR A 54 9.48 35.05 7.36
C TYR A 54 7.98 34.91 7.14
N ARG A 55 7.53 33.78 6.58
CA ARG A 55 6.11 33.43 6.55
C ARG A 55 5.88 32.26 7.50
N LYS A 56 5.25 32.54 8.63
CA LYS A 56 4.79 31.51 9.56
C LYS A 56 3.67 30.73 8.88
N ALA A 57 3.89 29.44 8.60
CA ALA A 57 2.84 28.56 8.12
C ALA A 57 1.79 28.43 9.22
N GLY A 58 0.59 28.89 8.93
CA GLY A 58 -0.56 28.78 9.83
C GLY A 58 -0.92 27.31 10.05
N THR A 59 -1.09 26.95 11.31
CA THR A 59 -1.64 25.66 11.75
C THR A 59 -3.05 25.51 11.20
N MET A 60 -3.20 24.75 10.13
CA MET A 60 -4.51 24.22 9.72
C MET A 60 -4.77 22.90 10.46
N ALA A 61 -5.93 22.82 11.10
CA ALA A 61 -6.42 21.61 11.75
C ALA A 61 -6.58 20.48 10.72
N TYR A 62 -5.87 19.36 10.94
CA TYR A 62 -5.87 18.20 10.07
C TYR A 62 -6.65 17.03 10.68
N GLY A 63 -7.88 16.83 10.18
CA GLY A 63 -8.50 15.52 10.23
C GLY A 63 -8.00 14.67 9.04
N LYS A 64 -7.54 13.43 9.29
CA LYS A 64 -7.13 12.40 8.30
C LYS A 64 -5.97 12.72 7.33
N LYS A 65 -4.81 13.10 7.85
CA LYS A 65 -3.58 13.26 7.05
C LYS A 65 -2.37 12.44 7.56
N GLU A 66 -2.56 11.53 8.49
CA GLU A 66 -1.44 10.84 9.17
C GLU A 66 -0.66 9.88 8.24
N SER A 67 -1.34 9.11 7.38
CA SER A 67 -0.67 8.10 6.57
C SER A 67 0.34 8.60 5.53
N LYS A 68 0.15 9.78 4.93
CA LYS A 68 1.09 10.31 3.92
C LYS A 68 2.45 10.72 4.48
N THR A 69 2.47 11.19 5.72
CA THR A 69 3.69 11.63 6.42
C THR A 69 4.52 10.43 6.87
N GLU A 70 3.85 9.33 7.25
CA GLU A 70 4.49 8.12 7.75
C GLU A 70 5.31 7.39 6.68
N TYR A 71 4.77 7.20 5.47
CA TYR A 71 5.52 6.60 4.34
C TYR A 71 6.76 7.43 3.96
N LEU A 72 6.67 8.75 4.04
CA LEU A 72 7.80 9.63 3.72
C LEU A 72 8.93 9.41 4.73
N ALA A 73 8.61 9.34 6.02
CA ALA A 73 9.59 9.12 7.07
C ALA A 73 10.32 7.77 6.94
N LEU A 74 9.60 6.67 6.64
CA LEU A 74 10.22 5.37 6.36
C LEU A 74 11.19 5.43 5.17
N ASN A 75 10.78 6.10 4.09
CA ASN A 75 11.62 6.25 2.90
C ASN A 75 12.84 7.16 3.15
N GLU A 76 12.72 8.16 4.02
CA GLU A 76 13.83 9.01 4.45
C GLU A 76 14.83 8.23 5.30
N ASP A 77 14.35 7.45 6.28
CA ASP A 77 15.20 6.61 7.11
C ASP A 77 16.00 5.61 6.25
N LEU A 78 15.36 4.97 5.27
CA LEU A 78 16.01 4.05 4.32
C LEU A 78 17.02 4.73 3.41
N LYS A 79 16.71 5.92 2.87
CA LYS A 79 17.62 6.67 1.99
C LYS A 79 18.82 7.22 2.74
N ALA A 80 18.59 7.70 3.97
CA ALA A 80 19.64 8.26 4.80
C ALA A 80 20.48 7.20 5.52
N LEU A 81 20.07 5.92 5.46
CA LEU A 81 20.63 4.81 6.24
C LEU A 81 20.70 5.14 7.74
N ARG A 82 19.71 5.89 8.24
CA ARG A 82 19.58 6.30 9.64
C ARG A 82 18.36 5.59 10.24
N PHE A 83 18.62 4.56 10.99
CA PHE A 83 17.58 3.72 11.54
C PHE A 83 17.26 4.09 12.97
N ARG A 84 15.96 3.95 13.31
CA ARG A 84 15.45 4.19 14.66
C ARG A 84 15.61 2.93 15.50
N PRO A 85 15.61 3.03 16.83
CA PRO A 85 15.69 1.87 17.71
C PRO A 85 14.61 0.83 17.45
N CYS A 86 13.37 1.26 17.24
CA CYS A 86 12.28 0.33 16.91
C CYS A 86 11.31 0.86 15.87
N TYR A 87 10.73 -0.07 15.10
CA TYR A 87 9.71 0.14 14.08
C TYR A 87 8.53 -0.79 14.30
N LEU A 88 7.33 -0.31 13.96
CA LEU A 88 6.13 -1.13 13.83
C LEU A 88 5.47 -0.83 12.48
N LEU A 89 5.43 -1.83 11.62
CA LEU A 89 4.68 -1.83 10.37
C LEU A 89 3.43 -2.67 10.56
N TYR A 90 2.23 -2.09 10.43
CA TYR A 90 0.98 -2.80 10.69
C TYR A 90 -0.11 -2.38 9.72
N GLY A 91 -1.12 -3.22 9.55
CA GLY A 91 -2.26 -2.96 8.67
C GLY A 91 -2.52 -4.10 7.69
N SER A 92 -3.47 -3.87 6.77
CA SER A 92 -3.97 -4.88 5.84
C SER A 92 -3.14 -5.05 4.56
N GLU A 93 -2.25 -4.08 4.22
CA GLU A 93 -1.52 -4.12 2.96
C GLU A 93 -0.24 -4.94 3.08
N GLU A 94 -0.34 -6.22 2.73
CA GLU A 94 0.77 -7.18 2.83
C GLU A 94 1.93 -6.86 1.88
N TYR A 95 1.62 -6.39 0.66
CA TYR A 95 2.64 -6.04 -0.32
C TYR A 95 3.60 -4.97 0.22
N LEU A 96 3.06 -3.92 0.84
CA LEU A 96 3.89 -2.85 1.41
C LEU A 96 4.73 -3.35 2.58
N LYS A 97 4.15 -4.17 3.47
CA LYS A 97 4.90 -4.77 4.59
C LYS A 97 6.07 -5.61 4.09
N LEU A 98 5.84 -6.47 3.10
CA LEU A 98 6.89 -7.29 2.48
C LEU A 98 7.92 -6.44 1.72
N SER A 99 7.49 -5.40 1.03
CA SER A 99 8.38 -4.48 0.31
C SER A 99 9.32 -3.76 1.28
N TYR A 100 8.81 -3.19 2.36
CA TYR A 100 9.63 -2.55 3.39
C TYR A 100 10.54 -3.55 4.10
N LYS A 101 10.04 -4.75 4.44
CA LYS A 101 10.87 -5.84 4.99
C LYS A 101 12.09 -6.11 4.12
N LYS A 102 11.90 -6.24 2.79
CA LYS A 102 12.99 -6.47 1.82
C LYS A 102 13.97 -5.30 1.78
N GLN A 103 13.48 -4.07 1.76
CA GLN A 103 14.31 -2.86 1.71
C GLN A 103 15.15 -2.69 2.98
N PHE A 104 14.55 -2.84 4.18
CA PHE A 104 15.28 -2.79 5.44
C PHE A 104 16.33 -3.90 5.52
N ARG A 105 15.97 -5.14 5.15
CA ARG A 105 16.92 -6.26 5.12
C ARG A 105 18.10 -5.98 4.18
N ALA A 106 17.85 -5.44 2.98
CA ALA A 106 18.90 -5.07 2.04
C ALA A 106 19.86 -4.02 2.62
N ALA A 107 19.36 -3.06 3.39
CA ALA A 107 20.16 -2.05 4.06
C ALA A 107 21.09 -2.60 5.15
N PHE A 108 20.82 -3.81 5.67
CA PHE A 108 21.64 -4.52 6.67
C PHE A 108 22.41 -5.71 6.10
N GLY A 109 22.78 -5.69 4.82
CA GLY A 109 23.65 -6.69 4.19
C GLY A 109 22.92 -7.85 3.50
N GLY A 110 21.60 -7.81 3.40
CA GLY A 110 20.82 -8.80 2.64
C GLY A 110 20.73 -10.19 3.29
N GLU A 111 20.69 -11.25 2.46
CA GLU A 111 20.48 -12.63 2.94
C GLU A 111 21.73 -13.24 3.62
N GLU A 112 22.90 -12.82 3.23
CA GLU A 112 24.18 -13.35 3.73
C GLU A 112 24.71 -12.58 4.95
N GLY A 113 24.03 -11.50 5.36
CA GLY A 113 24.49 -10.64 6.46
C GLY A 113 24.21 -11.20 7.83
N MET A 114 25.25 -11.31 8.68
CA MET A 114 25.11 -11.66 10.12
C MET A 114 24.36 -10.59 10.93
N ALA A 115 24.08 -9.44 10.32
CA ALA A 115 23.40 -8.30 10.95
C ALA A 115 21.87 -8.41 10.93
N TYR A 116 21.31 -9.41 10.26
CA TYR A 116 19.87 -9.59 10.09
C TYR A 116 19.40 -10.89 10.76
N THR A 117 18.31 -10.78 11.53
CA THR A 117 17.61 -11.95 12.09
C THR A 117 16.10 -11.78 11.92
N PHE A 118 15.41 -12.85 11.56
CA PHE A 118 13.97 -12.87 11.36
C PHE A 118 13.31 -13.95 12.22
N TYR A 119 12.23 -13.56 12.90
CA TYR A 119 11.35 -14.46 13.64
C TYR A 119 9.95 -14.44 13.03
N ASP A 120 9.41 -15.63 12.79
CA ASP A 120 7.99 -15.82 12.45
C ASP A 120 7.25 -16.24 13.72
N GLY A 121 6.42 -15.35 14.23
CA GLY A 121 5.84 -15.47 15.57
C GLY A 121 6.71 -14.85 16.68
N ALA A 122 6.26 -15.03 17.92
CA ALA A 122 6.91 -14.51 19.11
C ALA A 122 8.15 -15.32 19.50
N PRO A 123 9.37 -14.75 19.50
CA PRO A 123 10.56 -15.41 19.99
C PRO A 123 10.60 -15.48 21.53
N ASP A 124 11.54 -16.26 22.08
CA ASP A 124 11.91 -16.14 23.49
C ASP A 124 12.47 -14.74 23.75
N VAL A 125 11.94 -14.10 24.80
CA VAL A 125 12.26 -12.69 25.09
C VAL A 125 13.69 -12.50 25.57
N GLN A 126 14.22 -13.47 26.33
CA GLN A 126 15.59 -13.38 26.83
C GLN A 126 16.58 -13.52 25.67
N GLU A 127 16.34 -14.50 24.80
CA GLU A 127 17.14 -14.71 23.59
C GLU A 127 17.10 -13.46 22.68
N LEU A 128 15.92 -12.83 22.50
CA LEU A 128 15.77 -11.60 21.75
C LEU A 128 16.60 -10.45 22.35
N ILE A 129 16.54 -10.25 23.66
CA ILE A 129 17.29 -9.20 24.35
C ILE A 129 18.80 -9.46 24.24
N ASP A 130 19.25 -10.70 24.44
CA ASP A 130 20.65 -11.07 24.32
C ASP A 130 21.16 -10.84 22.88
N LEU A 131 20.35 -11.16 21.90
CA LEU A 131 20.64 -10.91 20.50
C LEU A 131 20.75 -9.40 20.18
N LEU A 132 19.82 -8.59 20.67
CA LEU A 132 19.85 -7.14 20.49
C LEU A 132 21.08 -6.47 21.14
N ASN A 133 21.55 -7.00 22.28
CA ASN A 133 22.75 -6.52 22.97
C ASN A 133 24.06 -7.02 22.33
N THR A 134 23.98 -7.95 21.38
CA THR A 134 25.17 -8.47 20.71
C THR A 134 25.53 -7.61 19.50
N ILE A 135 26.70 -7.02 19.50
CA ILE A 135 27.20 -6.25 18.34
C ILE A 135 27.50 -7.23 17.20
N PRO A 136 26.88 -7.06 16.02
CA PRO A 136 27.15 -7.92 14.89
C PRO A 136 28.56 -7.68 14.34
N PHE A 137 29.21 -8.75 13.93
CA PHE A 137 30.46 -8.63 13.19
C PHE A 137 30.12 -8.35 11.71
N THR A 138 30.16 -7.07 11.31
CA THR A 138 29.79 -6.62 9.95
C THR A 138 30.96 -5.90 9.29
N PHE A 139 31.12 -6.17 7.98
CA PHE A 139 32.01 -5.40 7.13
C PHE A 139 31.14 -4.44 6.31
N GLY A 140 31.27 -3.11 6.51
CA GLY A 140 30.52 -2.14 5.74
C GLY A 140 30.19 -0.86 6.51
N GLU A 141 29.46 0.05 5.86
CA GLU A 141 29.08 1.36 6.43
C GLU A 141 28.01 1.25 7.54
N ASN A 142 27.21 0.17 7.50
CA ASN A 142 26.15 -0.04 8.49
C ASN A 142 26.56 -1.15 9.47
N THR A 143 26.95 -0.76 10.66
CA THR A 143 27.43 -1.66 11.73
C THR A 143 26.31 -2.14 12.66
N GLY A 144 25.06 -1.84 12.36
CA GLY A 144 23.91 -2.16 13.20
C GLY A 144 23.36 -3.58 12.98
N ARG A 145 22.55 -4.04 13.93
CA ARG A 145 21.77 -5.27 13.88
C ARG A 145 20.29 -4.95 13.64
N LEU A 146 19.67 -5.62 12.68
CA LEU A 146 18.23 -5.59 12.44
C LEU A 146 17.59 -6.92 12.85
N VAL A 147 16.65 -6.86 13.79
CA VAL A 147 15.81 -7.99 14.15
C VAL A 147 14.38 -7.70 13.71
N ILE A 148 13.81 -8.56 12.87
CA ILE A 148 12.41 -8.44 12.42
C ILE A 148 11.59 -9.57 13.04
N ILE A 149 10.47 -9.20 13.67
CA ILE A 149 9.49 -10.12 14.23
C ILE A 149 8.17 -9.91 13.49
N SER A 150 7.62 -10.97 12.91
CA SER A 150 6.34 -10.93 12.19
C SER A 150 5.30 -11.77 12.94
N GLY A 151 4.10 -11.20 13.17
CA GLY A 151 3.00 -11.95 13.79
C GLY A 151 3.22 -12.32 15.24
N SER A 152 3.87 -11.47 16.03
CA SER A 152 4.14 -11.73 17.44
C SER A 152 2.90 -11.80 18.31
N GLU A 153 1.80 -11.18 17.88
CA GLU A 153 0.57 -10.95 18.63
C GLU A 153 0.73 -10.07 19.91
N TRP A 154 1.92 -9.58 20.19
CA TRP A 154 2.19 -8.76 21.38
C TRP A 154 1.52 -7.38 21.38
N PHE A 155 0.97 -6.98 20.24
CA PHE A 155 0.17 -5.76 20.12
C PHE A 155 -1.34 -6.00 20.32
N LYS A 156 -1.79 -7.27 20.30
CA LYS A 156 -3.17 -7.68 20.61
C LYS A 156 -3.27 -8.26 22.02
N LYS A 157 -2.26 -9.01 22.44
CA LYS A 157 -2.13 -9.60 23.77
C LYS A 157 -1.13 -8.80 24.61
N PRO A 158 -1.15 -8.92 25.94
CA PRO A 158 -0.13 -8.29 26.78
C PRO A 158 1.29 -8.72 26.35
N ALA A 159 2.12 -7.74 26.04
CA ALA A 159 3.52 -7.98 25.71
C ALA A 159 4.29 -8.40 26.99
N PRO A 160 5.37 -9.21 26.85
CA PRO A 160 6.18 -9.63 27.98
C PRO A 160 6.81 -8.44 28.73
N GLU A 161 6.70 -8.44 30.06
CA GLU A 161 7.18 -7.33 30.89
C GLU A 161 8.68 -7.06 30.71
N LYS A 162 9.50 -8.11 30.54
CA LYS A 162 10.93 -7.97 30.27
C LYS A 162 11.22 -7.15 29.01
N LEU A 163 10.44 -7.38 27.93
CA LEU A 163 10.58 -6.62 26.69
C LEU A 163 10.15 -5.16 26.89
N LEU A 164 9.06 -4.94 27.61
CA LEU A 164 8.59 -3.57 27.90
C LEU A 164 9.64 -2.80 28.68
N HIS A 165 10.21 -3.38 29.75
CA HIS A 165 11.30 -2.77 30.52
C HIS A 165 12.53 -2.47 29.67
N TYR A 166 12.93 -3.41 28.82
CA TYR A 166 14.07 -3.24 27.93
C TYR A 166 13.88 -2.07 26.96
N LEU A 167 12.67 -1.91 26.41
CA LEU A 167 12.35 -0.83 25.48
C LEU A 167 12.07 0.52 26.19
N GLU A 168 11.69 0.51 27.50
CA GLU A 168 11.49 1.71 28.30
C GLU A 168 12.83 2.40 28.66
N ASP A 169 13.85 1.58 28.93
CA ASP A 169 15.16 2.07 29.37
C ASP A 169 16.05 2.37 28.15
N SER A 170 15.89 3.58 27.63
CA SER A 170 16.68 4.07 26.49
C SER A 170 18.19 4.07 26.72
N GLY A 171 18.65 3.96 27.97
CA GLY A 171 20.09 3.93 28.32
C GLY A 171 20.74 2.55 28.12
N HIS A 172 19.95 1.49 28.04
CA HIS A 172 20.43 0.11 27.85
C HIS A 172 20.23 -0.43 26.43
N TYR A 173 19.44 0.26 25.62
CA TYR A 173 19.21 -0.14 24.22
C TYR A 173 20.38 0.35 23.34
N PRO A 174 21.16 -0.55 22.72
CA PRO A 174 22.30 -0.14 21.90
C PRO A 174 21.86 0.68 20.70
N ASP A 175 22.53 1.76 20.37
CA ASP A 175 22.27 2.59 19.18
C ASP A 175 22.42 1.79 17.87
N THR A 176 23.14 0.66 17.94
CA THR A 176 23.35 -0.24 16.80
C THR A 176 22.29 -1.34 16.68
N ALA A 177 21.34 -1.43 17.61
CA ALA A 177 20.27 -2.41 17.56
C ALA A 177 18.98 -1.79 17.01
N HIS A 178 18.34 -2.49 16.07
CA HIS A 178 17.09 -2.06 15.44
C HIS A 178 16.09 -3.21 15.48
N LEU A 179 14.95 -2.99 16.13
CA LEU A 179 13.88 -3.97 16.24
C LEU A 179 12.69 -3.54 15.38
N MET A 180 12.25 -4.40 14.48
CA MET A 180 11.08 -4.14 13.62
C MET A 180 9.99 -5.18 13.87
N PHE A 181 8.80 -4.70 14.17
CA PHE A 181 7.60 -5.53 14.23
C PHE A 181 6.80 -5.38 12.94
N ILE A 182 6.31 -6.51 12.42
CA ILE A 182 5.41 -6.56 11.26
C ILE A 182 4.14 -7.29 11.71
N GLU A 183 3.04 -6.53 11.79
CA GLU A 183 1.79 -7.02 12.35
C GLU A 183 0.61 -6.77 11.38
N GLY A 184 -0.47 -7.52 11.57
CA GLY A 184 -1.74 -7.23 10.94
C GLY A 184 -2.50 -6.14 11.71
N GLU A 185 -3.60 -6.52 12.33
CA GLU A 185 -4.35 -5.64 13.24
C GLU A 185 -3.66 -5.56 14.60
N ILE A 186 -3.74 -4.39 15.23
CA ILE A 186 -3.14 -4.11 16.54
C ILE A 186 -4.13 -3.37 17.46
N ASP A 187 -3.92 -3.44 18.78
CA ASP A 187 -4.55 -2.53 19.73
C ASP A 187 -3.64 -1.32 20.00
N LYS A 188 -4.01 -0.16 19.46
CA LYS A 188 -3.28 1.12 19.64
C LYS A 188 -3.23 1.60 21.10
N ARG A 189 -3.99 0.97 22.01
CA ARG A 189 -3.98 1.27 23.45
C ARG A 189 -2.90 0.48 24.20
N SER A 190 -2.32 -0.55 23.57
CA SER A 190 -1.33 -1.43 24.20
C SER A 190 -0.10 -0.62 24.67
N LYS A 191 0.54 -1.10 25.75
CA LYS A 191 1.77 -0.47 26.27
C LYS A 191 2.88 -0.51 25.22
N LEU A 192 3.04 -1.65 24.54
CA LEU A 192 4.08 -1.82 23.52
C LEU A 192 3.91 -0.83 22.36
N TYR A 193 2.67 -0.61 21.87
CA TYR A 193 2.41 0.40 20.83
C TYR A 193 2.86 1.79 21.24
N LYS A 194 2.51 2.21 22.47
CA LYS A 194 2.89 3.52 23.02
C LYS A 194 4.41 3.67 23.15
N LEU A 195 5.11 2.60 23.53
CA LEU A 195 6.57 2.58 23.60
C LEU A 195 7.21 2.71 22.23
N VAL A 196 6.73 1.97 21.24
CA VAL A 196 7.22 2.08 19.86
C VAL A 196 6.96 3.49 19.30
N GLN A 197 5.81 4.08 19.57
CA GLN A 197 5.55 5.47 19.15
C GLN A 197 6.47 6.49 19.82
N LYS A 198 6.81 6.27 21.08
CA LYS A 198 7.66 7.21 21.85
C LYS A 198 9.14 7.09 21.45
N ASN A 199 9.66 5.89 21.31
CA ASN A 199 11.10 5.61 21.18
C ASN A 199 11.51 5.23 19.74
N GLY A 200 10.54 5.04 18.83
CA GLY A 200 10.78 4.58 17.48
C GLY A 200 9.79 5.14 16.48
N PHE A 201 9.19 4.27 15.65
CA PHE A 201 8.27 4.68 14.61
C PHE A 201 7.21 3.61 14.33
N ALA A 202 5.95 4.00 14.33
CA ALA A 202 4.82 3.15 13.95
C ALA A 202 4.18 3.67 12.65
N CYS A 203 4.01 2.81 11.66
CA CYS A 203 3.43 3.13 10.37
C CYS A 203 2.28 2.18 10.04
N GLU A 204 1.12 2.76 9.76
CA GLU A 204 -0.05 2.02 9.31
C GLU A 204 -0.02 1.82 7.79
N LEU A 205 0.08 0.57 7.36
CA LEU A 205 0.10 0.13 5.97
C LEU A 205 -1.28 -0.44 5.62
N GLY A 206 -2.27 0.44 5.44
CA GLY A 206 -3.63 0.07 5.07
C GLY A 206 -3.85 0.03 3.57
N GLU A 207 -5.06 -0.37 3.17
CA GLU A 207 -5.47 -0.38 1.76
C GLU A 207 -5.26 1.00 1.12
N GLN A 208 -4.71 0.98 -0.08
CA GLN A 208 -4.44 2.18 -0.84
C GLN A 208 -5.63 2.58 -1.70
N ASP A 209 -5.95 3.87 -1.72
CA ASP A 209 -6.96 4.38 -2.66
C ASP A 209 -6.42 4.36 -4.11
N ARG A 210 -7.33 4.41 -5.09
CA ARG A 210 -6.98 4.35 -6.51
C ARG A 210 -5.95 5.42 -6.91
N ALA A 211 -6.05 6.61 -6.36
CA ALA A 211 -5.11 7.69 -6.65
C ALA A 211 -3.74 7.43 -6.01
N GLN A 212 -3.69 6.76 -4.85
CA GLN A 212 -2.44 6.32 -4.22
C GLN A 212 -1.79 5.21 -5.04
N LEU A 213 -2.57 4.22 -5.49
CA LEU A 213 -2.11 3.14 -6.37
C LEU A 213 -1.53 3.68 -7.67
N GLY A 214 -2.23 4.63 -8.33
CA GLY A 214 -1.74 5.27 -9.55
C GLY A 214 -0.42 6.02 -9.35
N ARG A 215 -0.28 6.77 -8.25
CA ARG A 215 0.99 7.45 -7.92
C ARG A 215 2.12 6.49 -7.61
N TRP A 216 1.82 5.40 -6.90
CA TRP A 216 2.79 4.35 -6.60
C TRP A 216 3.24 3.63 -7.88
N ALA A 217 2.30 3.21 -8.72
CA ALA A 217 2.59 2.55 -9.99
C ALA A 217 3.41 3.46 -10.93
N ALA A 218 3.04 4.75 -11.04
CA ALA A 218 3.80 5.70 -11.84
C ALA A 218 5.24 5.87 -11.36
N ARG A 219 5.46 5.90 -10.04
CA ARG A 219 6.81 5.96 -9.46
C ARG A 219 7.60 4.68 -9.73
N TYR A 220 6.98 3.52 -9.58
CA TYR A 220 7.58 2.22 -9.87
C TYR A 220 8.05 2.13 -11.33
N LEU A 221 7.19 2.49 -12.26
CA LEU A 221 7.50 2.54 -13.69
C LEU A 221 8.60 3.55 -14.01
N THR A 222 8.60 4.72 -13.36
CA THR A 222 9.65 5.74 -13.53
C THR A 222 11.02 5.22 -13.07
N MET A 223 11.08 4.49 -11.97
CA MET A 223 12.33 3.85 -11.50
C MET A 223 12.86 2.80 -12.49
N ALA A 224 11.96 2.15 -13.23
CA ALA A 224 12.31 1.23 -14.32
C ALA A 224 12.58 1.95 -15.66
N GLY A 225 12.69 3.28 -15.69
CA GLY A 225 12.91 4.07 -16.90
C GLY A 225 11.69 4.17 -17.82
N LYS A 226 10.49 3.85 -17.33
CA LYS A 226 9.26 3.88 -18.11
C LYS A 226 8.41 5.11 -17.82
N LYS A 227 7.66 5.54 -18.83
CA LYS A 227 6.69 6.63 -18.77
C LYS A 227 5.32 6.10 -19.16
N ILE A 228 4.27 6.57 -18.48
CA ILE A 228 2.88 6.21 -18.76
C ILE A 228 2.01 7.47 -18.69
N ARG A 229 1.03 7.61 -19.59
CA ARG A 229 0.05 8.69 -19.54
C ARG A 229 -0.99 8.42 -18.47
N ASN A 230 -1.64 9.48 -17.96
CA ASN A 230 -2.70 9.31 -16.96
C ASN A 230 -3.86 8.44 -17.47
N SER A 231 -4.30 8.63 -18.74
CA SER A 231 -5.35 7.79 -19.34
C SER A 231 -4.97 6.32 -19.41
N THR A 232 -3.72 6.03 -19.80
CA THR A 232 -3.19 4.67 -19.87
C THR A 232 -3.04 4.07 -18.48
N MET A 233 -2.69 4.87 -17.46
CA MET A 233 -2.65 4.42 -16.06
C MET A 233 -4.05 4.07 -15.55
N GLU A 234 -5.07 4.86 -15.88
CA GLU A 234 -6.46 4.53 -15.53
C GLU A 234 -6.91 3.22 -16.17
N LEU A 235 -6.63 3.04 -17.49
CA LEU A 235 -6.90 1.78 -18.20
C LEU A 235 -6.17 0.59 -17.54
N PHE A 236 -4.90 0.79 -17.14
CA PHE A 236 -4.11 -0.21 -16.44
C PHE A 236 -4.73 -0.61 -15.11
N LEU A 237 -5.11 0.37 -14.27
CA LEU A 237 -5.74 0.13 -12.98
C LEU A 237 -7.16 -0.46 -13.12
N ASP A 238 -7.87 -0.17 -14.21
CA ASP A 238 -9.16 -0.81 -14.51
C ASP A 238 -9.01 -2.30 -14.79
N LYS A 239 -7.91 -2.71 -15.44
CA LYS A 239 -7.63 -4.12 -15.71
C LYS A 239 -7.04 -4.88 -14.53
N THR A 240 -6.17 -4.24 -13.76
CA THR A 240 -5.41 -4.89 -12.68
C THR A 240 -6.12 -4.88 -11.33
N GLY A 241 -7.12 -4.02 -11.16
CA GLY A 241 -7.84 -3.86 -9.90
C GLY A 241 -7.03 -3.10 -8.85
N THR A 242 -7.26 -3.42 -7.56
CA THR A 242 -6.69 -2.70 -6.41
C THR A 242 -5.61 -3.47 -5.65
N SER A 243 -5.37 -4.73 -5.98
CA SER A 243 -4.32 -5.55 -5.35
C SER A 243 -2.93 -5.06 -5.76
N MET A 244 -2.12 -4.60 -4.81
CA MET A 244 -0.76 -4.13 -5.09
C MET A 244 0.15 -5.23 -5.63
N ASP A 245 -0.01 -6.49 -5.19
CA ASP A 245 0.72 -7.63 -5.74
C ASP A 245 0.40 -7.86 -7.21
N ASN A 246 -0.88 -7.82 -7.57
CA ASN A 246 -1.30 -7.98 -8.96
C ASN A 246 -0.80 -6.80 -9.81
N ILE A 247 -0.96 -5.57 -9.34
CA ILE A 247 -0.46 -4.37 -10.03
C ILE A 247 1.07 -4.47 -10.25
N ALA A 248 1.83 -4.90 -9.24
CA ALA A 248 3.28 -5.07 -9.36
C ALA A 248 3.65 -6.11 -10.43
N SER A 249 3.01 -7.27 -10.40
CA SER A 249 3.23 -8.34 -11.36
C SER A 249 2.90 -7.90 -12.80
N GLU A 250 1.79 -7.19 -12.99
CA GLU A 250 1.41 -6.67 -14.31
C GLU A 250 2.36 -5.56 -14.79
N MET A 251 2.86 -4.71 -13.88
CA MET A 251 3.90 -3.71 -14.23
C MET A 251 5.19 -4.37 -14.68
N GLU A 252 5.65 -5.42 -14.02
CA GLU A 252 6.86 -6.16 -14.44
C GLU A 252 6.68 -6.77 -15.82
N LYS A 253 5.50 -7.33 -16.13
CA LYS A 253 5.19 -7.83 -17.48
C LYS A 253 5.22 -6.71 -18.53
N LEU A 254 4.64 -5.54 -18.22
CA LEU A 254 4.67 -4.38 -19.13
C LEU A 254 6.11 -3.86 -19.36
N ILE A 255 6.93 -3.79 -18.31
CA ILE A 255 8.33 -3.39 -18.40
C ILE A 255 9.10 -4.35 -19.32
N ALA A 256 8.93 -5.65 -19.11
CA ALA A 256 9.57 -6.68 -19.94
C ALA A 256 9.08 -6.62 -21.39
N TYR A 257 7.78 -6.49 -21.63
CA TYR A 257 7.19 -6.42 -22.95
C TYR A 257 7.62 -5.18 -23.75
N THR A 258 7.66 -4.04 -23.10
CA THR A 258 8.08 -2.78 -23.77
C THR A 258 9.58 -2.73 -24.05
N GLY A 259 10.38 -3.54 -23.39
CA GLY A 259 11.82 -3.67 -23.64
C GLY A 259 12.54 -2.32 -23.62
N ALA A 260 13.14 -1.92 -24.75
CA ALA A 260 13.85 -0.66 -24.88
C ALA A 260 12.96 0.59 -25.06
N ARG A 261 11.65 0.44 -25.25
CA ARG A 261 10.74 1.58 -25.38
C ARG A 261 10.48 2.23 -24.03
N ASP A 262 10.60 3.54 -23.94
CA ASP A 262 10.41 4.31 -22.70
C ASP A 262 8.93 4.52 -22.37
N VAL A 263 8.03 4.50 -23.36
CA VAL A 263 6.61 4.84 -23.19
C VAL A 263 5.75 3.59 -23.26
N ILE A 264 4.92 3.41 -22.23
CA ILE A 264 3.85 2.40 -22.18
C ILE A 264 2.59 3.05 -22.77
N GLU A 265 1.99 2.39 -23.76
CA GLU A 265 0.80 2.83 -24.47
C GLU A 265 -0.42 1.94 -24.15
N ASP A 266 -1.63 2.43 -24.46
CA ASP A 266 -2.88 1.69 -24.20
C ASP A 266 -2.86 0.30 -24.83
N ARG A 267 -2.32 0.18 -26.05
CA ARG A 267 -2.17 -1.12 -26.75
C ARG A 267 -1.29 -2.13 -26.00
N ASP A 268 -0.29 -1.67 -25.25
CA ASP A 268 0.59 -2.55 -24.47
C ASP A 268 -0.18 -3.10 -23.25
N VAL A 269 -0.96 -2.24 -22.60
CA VAL A 269 -1.85 -2.62 -21.50
C VAL A 269 -2.93 -3.59 -21.98
N GLU A 270 -3.51 -3.34 -23.15
CA GLU A 270 -4.52 -4.23 -23.76
C GLU A 270 -3.95 -5.60 -24.13
N ALA A 271 -2.72 -5.64 -24.65
CA ALA A 271 -2.06 -6.87 -25.10
C ALA A 271 -1.56 -7.75 -23.96
N ILE A 272 -1.06 -7.14 -22.86
CA ILE A 272 -0.30 -7.87 -21.84
C ILE A 272 -1.04 -8.00 -20.52
N CYS A 273 -1.76 -6.95 -20.09
CA CYS A 273 -2.42 -7.01 -18.79
C CYS A 273 -3.68 -7.86 -18.86
N SER A 274 -3.67 -8.92 -18.09
CA SER A 274 -4.84 -9.77 -17.92
C SER A 274 -5.80 -9.11 -16.92
N GLN A 275 -7.07 -9.18 -17.22
CA GLN A 275 -8.09 -8.84 -16.23
C GLN A 275 -8.04 -9.86 -15.08
N ASN A 276 -8.07 -9.38 -13.84
CA ASN A 276 -8.07 -10.23 -12.66
C ASN A 276 -9.29 -11.17 -12.67
N VAL A 277 -9.12 -12.38 -12.16
CA VAL A 277 -10.21 -13.39 -12.06
C VAL A 277 -11.42 -12.83 -11.30
N GLU A 278 -11.18 -12.08 -10.21
CA GLU A 278 -12.26 -11.46 -9.43
C GLU A 278 -13.06 -10.44 -10.25
N ASP A 279 -12.40 -9.62 -11.06
CA ASP A 279 -13.06 -8.65 -11.93
C ASP A 279 -13.82 -9.36 -13.06
N ARG A 280 -13.28 -10.44 -13.63
CA ARG A 280 -14.02 -11.25 -14.62
C ARG A 280 -15.25 -11.92 -14.02
N VAL A 281 -15.17 -12.41 -12.79
CA VAL A 281 -16.34 -12.95 -12.07
C VAL A 281 -17.35 -11.84 -11.78
N PHE A 282 -16.88 -10.63 -11.42
CA PHE A 282 -17.74 -9.48 -11.25
C PHE A 282 -18.49 -9.13 -12.54
N ASP A 283 -17.78 -9.07 -13.69
CA ASP A 283 -18.39 -8.80 -14.99
C ASP A 283 -19.37 -9.92 -15.38
N MET A 284 -19.02 -11.19 -15.12
CA MET A 284 -19.89 -12.34 -15.33
C MET A 284 -21.20 -12.20 -14.55
N VAL A 285 -21.13 -11.85 -13.26
CA VAL A 285 -22.32 -11.62 -12.42
C VAL A 285 -23.11 -10.39 -12.90
N SER A 286 -22.45 -9.34 -13.41
CA SER A 286 -23.14 -8.19 -14.01
C SER A 286 -23.95 -8.60 -15.24
N GLU A 287 -23.38 -9.41 -16.14
CA GLU A 287 -24.10 -9.91 -17.32
C GLU A 287 -25.26 -10.84 -16.95
N MET A 288 -25.16 -11.60 -15.84
CA MET A 288 -26.29 -12.35 -15.29
C MET A 288 -27.44 -11.43 -14.89
N GLY A 289 -27.16 -10.36 -14.16
CA GLY A 289 -28.17 -9.38 -13.72
C GLY A 289 -28.86 -8.65 -14.87
N LEU A 290 -28.18 -8.50 -15.99
CA LEU A 290 -28.73 -7.95 -17.24
C LEU A 290 -29.49 -8.99 -18.09
N GLY A 291 -29.54 -10.26 -17.68
CA GLY A 291 -30.16 -11.35 -18.44
C GLY A 291 -29.34 -11.79 -19.68
N HIS A 292 -28.07 -11.39 -19.76
CA HIS A 292 -27.21 -11.72 -20.89
C HIS A 292 -26.50 -13.07 -20.67
N THR A 293 -27.27 -14.13 -20.50
CA THR A 293 -26.78 -15.50 -20.21
C THR A 293 -25.66 -15.98 -21.13
N LYS A 294 -25.73 -15.65 -22.43
CA LYS A 294 -24.70 -16.07 -23.40
C LYS A 294 -23.34 -15.45 -23.09
N LYS A 295 -23.33 -14.17 -22.69
CA LYS A 295 -22.09 -13.47 -22.30
C LYS A 295 -21.56 -13.98 -20.97
N ALA A 296 -22.42 -14.18 -19.98
CA ALA A 296 -22.03 -14.75 -18.70
C ALA A 296 -21.38 -16.12 -18.87
N LEU A 297 -21.96 -17.00 -19.70
CA LEU A 297 -21.36 -18.28 -20.06
C LEU A 297 -20.04 -18.15 -20.83
N GLN A 298 -19.89 -17.10 -21.66
CA GLN A 298 -18.61 -16.85 -22.33
C GLN A 298 -17.51 -16.48 -21.32
N TYR A 299 -17.78 -15.58 -20.38
CA TYR A 299 -16.85 -15.26 -19.29
C TYR A 299 -16.45 -16.51 -18.50
N TYR A 300 -17.40 -17.39 -18.19
CA TYR A 300 -17.14 -18.64 -17.50
C TYR A 300 -16.21 -19.56 -18.30
N ARG A 301 -16.44 -19.74 -19.59
CA ARG A 301 -15.57 -20.55 -20.47
C ARG A 301 -14.18 -19.98 -20.58
N ASP A 302 -14.05 -18.65 -20.65
CA ASP A 302 -12.76 -17.97 -20.69
C ASP A 302 -11.99 -18.22 -19.38
N LEU A 303 -12.67 -18.21 -18.22
CA LEU A 303 -12.08 -18.53 -16.93
C LEU A 303 -11.64 -20.01 -16.84
N LEU A 304 -12.44 -20.93 -17.37
CA LEU A 304 -12.04 -22.35 -17.46
C LEU A 304 -10.83 -22.56 -18.36
N THR A 305 -10.73 -21.81 -19.46
CA THR A 305 -9.55 -21.85 -20.37
C THR A 305 -8.29 -21.39 -19.68
N LEU A 306 -8.41 -20.48 -18.70
CA LEU A 306 -7.32 -20.04 -17.81
C LEU A 306 -7.03 -21.03 -16.67
N GLN A 307 -7.67 -22.23 -16.72
CA GLN A 307 -7.54 -23.28 -15.70
C GLN A 307 -8.00 -22.88 -14.29
N GLU A 308 -8.92 -21.91 -14.21
CA GLU A 308 -9.54 -21.58 -12.93
C GLU A 308 -10.50 -22.69 -12.49
N ALA A 309 -10.36 -23.11 -11.22
CA ALA A 309 -11.19 -24.17 -10.66
C ALA A 309 -12.64 -23.70 -10.50
N PRO A 310 -13.67 -24.46 -11.00
CA PRO A 310 -15.09 -24.08 -10.88
C PRO A 310 -15.51 -23.83 -9.43
N MET A 311 -14.99 -24.58 -8.47
CA MET A 311 -15.23 -24.38 -7.04
C MET A 311 -14.76 -22.98 -6.57
N ARG A 312 -13.60 -22.52 -7.05
CA ARG A 312 -13.09 -21.17 -6.76
C ARG A 312 -14.02 -20.10 -7.33
N LEU A 313 -14.47 -20.29 -8.57
CA LEU A 313 -15.41 -19.38 -9.22
C LEU A 313 -16.73 -19.30 -8.47
N LEU A 314 -17.28 -20.45 -8.05
CA LEU A 314 -18.48 -20.53 -7.22
C LEU A 314 -18.32 -19.74 -5.91
N HIS A 315 -17.16 -19.85 -5.29
CA HIS A 315 -16.85 -19.11 -4.05
C HIS A 315 -16.78 -17.60 -4.27
N LEU A 316 -16.15 -17.16 -5.35
CA LEU A 316 -16.07 -15.75 -5.72
C LEU A 316 -17.44 -15.17 -6.07
N MET A 317 -18.27 -15.91 -6.81
CA MET A 317 -19.65 -15.52 -7.10
C MET A 317 -20.46 -15.37 -5.81
N ARG A 318 -20.39 -16.34 -4.90
CA ARG A 318 -21.09 -16.28 -3.60
C ARG A 318 -20.66 -15.06 -2.81
N ARG A 319 -19.35 -14.78 -2.75
CA ARG A 319 -18.81 -13.57 -2.08
C ARG A 319 -19.40 -12.30 -2.70
N ASN A 320 -19.43 -12.22 -4.02
CA ASN A 320 -20.00 -11.07 -4.72
C ASN A 320 -21.49 -10.88 -4.41
N PHE A 321 -22.31 -11.94 -4.47
CA PHE A 321 -23.73 -11.87 -4.12
C PHE A 321 -23.97 -11.45 -2.67
N ASN A 322 -23.16 -11.90 -1.71
CA ASN A 322 -23.22 -11.42 -0.33
C ASN A 322 -22.90 -9.92 -0.23
N GLN A 323 -21.90 -9.44 -0.98
CA GLN A 323 -21.59 -8.01 -1.05
C GLN A 323 -22.73 -7.22 -1.72
N LEU A 324 -23.39 -7.75 -2.75
CA LEU A 324 -24.57 -7.14 -3.37
C LEU A 324 -25.72 -6.99 -2.39
N LEU A 325 -25.99 -8.01 -1.55
CA LEU A 325 -27.02 -7.94 -0.52
C LEU A 325 -26.72 -6.84 0.48
N LEU A 326 -25.50 -6.79 1.01
CA LEU A 326 -25.08 -5.72 1.94
C LEU A 326 -25.13 -4.33 1.28
N ALA A 327 -24.72 -4.23 0.01
CA ALA A 327 -24.78 -2.97 -0.73
C ALA A 327 -26.23 -2.53 -0.92
N ARG A 328 -27.16 -3.45 -1.19
CA ARG A 328 -28.60 -3.17 -1.29
C ARG A 328 -29.18 -2.70 0.04
N GLU A 329 -28.82 -3.37 1.14
CA GLU A 329 -29.22 -2.93 2.48
C GLU A 329 -28.70 -1.54 2.84
N ALA A 330 -27.46 -1.22 2.47
CA ALA A 330 -26.89 0.10 2.70
C ALA A 330 -27.62 1.19 1.89
N MET A 331 -28.01 0.87 0.63
CA MET A 331 -28.84 1.74 -0.20
C MET A 331 -30.22 1.96 0.39
N ASP A 332 -30.88 0.90 0.87
CA ASP A 332 -32.23 0.95 1.46
C ASP A 332 -32.24 1.74 2.80
N ARG A 333 -31.08 1.88 3.45
CA ARG A 333 -30.87 2.66 4.68
C ARG A 333 -30.37 4.09 4.42
N ASP A 334 -30.25 4.52 3.18
CA ASP A 334 -29.72 5.82 2.77
C ASP A 334 -28.35 6.17 3.41
N MET A 335 -27.48 5.16 3.57
CA MET A 335 -26.15 5.35 4.15
C MET A 335 -25.28 6.18 3.22
N SER A 336 -24.41 7.04 3.79
CA SER A 336 -23.41 7.73 3.01
C SER A 336 -22.45 6.73 2.34
N ALA A 337 -21.89 7.09 1.17
CA ALA A 337 -20.99 6.19 0.41
C ALA A 337 -19.82 5.67 1.25
N GLN A 338 -19.34 6.45 2.21
CA GLN A 338 -18.21 6.09 3.07
C GLN A 338 -18.62 5.11 4.17
N GLU A 339 -19.77 5.33 4.81
CA GLU A 339 -20.35 4.43 5.81
C GLU A 339 -20.77 3.10 5.18
N ALA A 340 -21.40 3.16 4.01
CA ALA A 340 -21.83 1.99 3.26
C ALA A 340 -20.63 1.12 2.79
N ALA A 341 -19.55 1.73 2.31
CA ALA A 341 -18.33 1.01 1.96
C ALA A 341 -17.73 0.28 3.17
N ALA A 342 -17.71 0.94 4.34
CA ALA A 342 -17.26 0.31 5.59
C ALA A 342 -18.22 -0.80 6.05
N TYR A 343 -19.53 -0.64 5.86
CA TYR A 343 -20.54 -1.64 6.20
C TYR A 343 -20.41 -2.91 5.33
N VAL A 344 -20.16 -2.74 4.04
CA VAL A 344 -19.93 -3.85 3.09
C VAL A 344 -18.55 -4.48 3.26
N GLY A 345 -17.60 -3.76 3.89
CA GLY A 345 -16.22 -4.21 4.05
C GLY A 345 -15.39 -4.06 2.77
N VAL A 346 -15.64 -3.01 1.97
CA VAL A 346 -14.93 -2.73 0.72
C VAL A 346 -14.49 -1.27 0.63
N SER A 347 -13.59 -0.97 -0.31
CA SER A 347 -13.23 0.44 -0.57
C SER A 347 -14.41 1.21 -1.18
N PRO A 348 -14.48 2.55 -1.02
CA PRO A 348 -15.56 3.38 -1.59
C PRO A 348 -15.68 3.27 -3.11
N TRP A 349 -14.59 2.97 -3.81
CA TRP A 349 -14.58 2.76 -5.25
C TRP A 349 -15.24 1.43 -5.63
N ILE A 350 -14.91 0.33 -4.92
CA ILE A 350 -15.55 -0.98 -5.11
C ILE A 350 -17.04 -0.88 -4.76
N TYR A 351 -17.39 -0.17 -3.68
CA TYR A 351 -18.79 0.04 -3.29
C TYR A 351 -19.59 0.70 -4.42
N ARG A 352 -19.03 1.69 -5.14
CA ARG A 352 -19.68 2.31 -6.29
C ARG A 352 -19.98 1.29 -7.39
N LYS A 353 -19.01 0.45 -7.76
CA LYS A 353 -19.22 -0.65 -8.73
C LYS A 353 -20.30 -1.61 -8.24
N LEU A 354 -20.29 -2.00 -6.96
CA LEU A 354 -21.30 -2.87 -6.36
C LEU A 354 -22.70 -2.25 -6.38
N THR A 355 -22.85 -0.94 -6.15
CA THR A 355 -24.18 -0.28 -6.22
C THR A 355 -24.76 -0.31 -7.61
N ASP A 356 -23.95 -0.10 -8.65
CA ASP A 356 -24.39 -0.18 -10.06
C ASP A 356 -24.83 -1.61 -10.42
N GLN A 357 -24.09 -2.59 -9.95
CA GLN A 357 -24.43 -4.01 -10.12
C GLN A 357 -25.68 -4.40 -9.31
N ALA A 358 -25.80 -3.97 -8.05
CA ALA A 358 -26.93 -4.26 -7.17
C ALA A 358 -28.26 -3.73 -7.71
N ARG A 359 -28.24 -2.62 -8.49
CA ARG A 359 -29.44 -2.08 -9.14
C ARG A 359 -30.01 -2.99 -10.23
N GLN A 360 -29.20 -3.89 -10.77
CA GLN A 360 -29.61 -4.85 -11.81
C GLN A 360 -30.40 -6.03 -11.23
N TYR A 361 -30.35 -6.25 -9.92
CA TYR A 361 -31.02 -7.33 -9.22
C TYR A 361 -32.11 -6.81 -8.28
N SER A 362 -33.21 -7.54 -8.17
CA SER A 362 -34.13 -7.35 -7.05
C SER A 362 -33.51 -7.92 -5.75
N ARG A 363 -33.90 -7.38 -4.59
CA ARG A 363 -33.45 -7.93 -3.31
C ARG A 363 -33.76 -9.42 -3.21
N HIS A 364 -34.98 -9.82 -3.56
CA HIS A 364 -35.39 -11.23 -3.56
C HIS A 364 -34.55 -12.08 -4.52
N GLY A 365 -34.20 -11.56 -5.70
CA GLY A 365 -33.31 -12.25 -6.64
C GLY A 365 -31.92 -12.50 -6.05
N ILE A 366 -31.34 -11.52 -5.34
CA ILE A 366 -30.07 -11.72 -4.65
C ILE A 366 -30.17 -12.80 -3.57
N GLU A 367 -31.23 -12.76 -2.76
CA GLU A 367 -31.48 -13.75 -1.70
C GLU A 367 -31.69 -15.15 -2.27
N ASP A 368 -32.36 -15.28 -3.43
CA ASP A 368 -32.54 -16.53 -4.14
C ASP A 368 -31.21 -17.11 -4.64
N TYR A 369 -30.33 -16.29 -5.22
CA TYR A 369 -28.99 -16.73 -5.60
C TYR A 369 -28.19 -17.20 -4.40
N ILE A 370 -28.21 -16.46 -3.28
CA ILE A 370 -27.51 -16.85 -2.04
C ILE A 370 -28.03 -18.20 -1.54
N ARG A 371 -29.35 -18.44 -1.54
CA ARG A 371 -29.93 -19.73 -1.17
C ARG A 371 -29.44 -20.86 -2.07
N ARG A 372 -29.43 -20.65 -3.38
CA ARG A 372 -28.94 -21.66 -4.37
C ARG A 372 -27.47 -21.97 -4.17
N PHE A 373 -26.64 -20.99 -3.81
CA PHE A 373 -25.24 -21.26 -3.47
C PHE A 373 -25.10 -22.23 -2.30
N TYR A 374 -25.96 -22.14 -1.28
CA TYR A 374 -25.97 -23.10 -0.16
C TYR A 374 -26.48 -24.48 -0.60
N GLU A 375 -27.55 -24.54 -1.36
CA GLU A 375 -28.12 -25.80 -1.89
C GLU A 375 -27.13 -26.54 -2.79
N TYR A 376 -26.40 -25.81 -3.65
CA TYR A 376 -25.42 -26.40 -4.55
C TYR A 376 -24.14 -26.81 -3.83
N ASP A 377 -23.69 -26.05 -2.82
CA ASP A 377 -22.56 -26.43 -1.97
C ASP A 377 -22.86 -27.77 -1.24
N GLU A 378 -24.06 -27.94 -0.72
CA GLU A 378 -24.51 -29.18 -0.10
C GLU A 378 -24.60 -30.35 -1.13
N ALA A 379 -25.14 -30.07 -2.31
CA ALA A 379 -25.24 -31.06 -3.39
C ALA A 379 -23.86 -31.50 -3.91
N ILE A 380 -22.89 -30.59 -3.99
CA ILE A 380 -21.51 -30.90 -4.36
C ILE A 380 -20.84 -31.76 -3.28
N LYS A 381 -20.99 -31.43 -2.00
CA LYS A 381 -20.40 -32.16 -0.86
C LYS A 381 -21.00 -33.57 -0.75
N SER A 382 -22.27 -33.77 -1.12
CA SER A 382 -22.93 -35.07 -1.14
C SER A 382 -22.70 -35.88 -2.43
N GLY A 383 -21.96 -35.30 -3.40
CA GLY A 383 -21.69 -35.97 -4.69
C GLY A 383 -22.85 -35.97 -5.70
N ASN A 384 -23.94 -35.25 -5.41
CA ASN A 384 -25.11 -35.16 -6.26
C ASN A 384 -24.99 -34.15 -7.41
N LEU A 385 -24.01 -33.24 -7.34
CA LEU A 385 -23.76 -32.21 -8.33
C LEU A 385 -22.26 -32.02 -8.50
N THR A 386 -21.79 -31.75 -9.72
CA THR A 386 -20.41 -31.31 -9.92
C THR A 386 -20.31 -29.78 -9.75
N ASP A 387 -19.14 -29.29 -9.34
CA ASP A 387 -18.88 -27.86 -9.21
C ASP A 387 -19.06 -27.11 -10.54
N GLN A 388 -18.66 -27.72 -11.66
CA GLN A 388 -18.87 -27.16 -12.99
C GLN A 388 -20.37 -27.02 -13.32
N MET A 389 -21.18 -28.05 -13.07
CA MET A 389 -22.64 -28.01 -13.29
C MET A 389 -23.30 -26.96 -12.39
N ALA A 390 -22.82 -26.81 -11.13
CA ALA A 390 -23.36 -25.82 -10.22
C ALA A 390 -23.22 -24.40 -10.77
N VAL A 391 -22.02 -24.04 -11.30
CA VAL A 391 -21.79 -22.74 -11.93
C VAL A 391 -22.69 -22.57 -13.16
N GLU A 392 -22.74 -23.55 -14.05
CA GLU A 392 -23.58 -23.50 -15.27
C GLU A 392 -25.07 -23.29 -14.93
N LEU A 393 -25.59 -23.98 -13.93
CA LEU A 393 -26.97 -23.80 -13.47
C LEU A 393 -27.22 -22.40 -12.92
N LEU A 394 -26.29 -21.83 -12.14
CA LEU A 394 -26.41 -20.46 -11.64
C LEU A 394 -26.43 -19.42 -12.77
N LEU A 395 -25.68 -19.66 -13.85
CA LEU A 395 -25.58 -18.76 -14.99
C LEU A 395 -26.80 -18.83 -15.91
N THR A 396 -27.56 -19.89 -15.88
CA THR A 396 -28.68 -20.16 -16.82
C THR A 396 -30.07 -19.95 -16.21
N THR A 397 -30.13 -19.69 -14.93
CA THR A 397 -31.40 -19.47 -14.20
C THR A 397 -31.66 -17.98 -13.99
#